data_2f807546cbde87a9f65949b88dfc7f9b
#
_entry.id   2f807546cbde87a9f65949b88dfc7f9b
#
_cell.length_a   1.000
_cell.length_b   1.000
_cell.length_c   1.000
_cell.angle_alpha   90.00
_cell.angle_beta   90.00
_cell.angle_gamma   90.00
#
_symmetry.space_group_name_H-M   'P 1'
#
loop_
_entity.id
_entity.type
_entity.pdbx_description
1 polymer ?
#
loop_
_entity_poly.entity_id
_entity_poly.type
_entity_poly.pdbx_seq_one_letter_code
_entity_poly.pdbx_strand_id
1 'polypeptide(L)'
;MNRNLIALILCMGVLAVNAQSVANFSLTNVITGSPVSLDTYPSCSGVVIVFTSNACAYDEYYRKRITALSSEYQDKVPVLLINSSVDPIESNDNMVRKAQQLGLKVPYLADKDQTLMQSLGATKTPQAFLLRNSGGKFSVVYNGAIDDNAQVPSDVRHAYLKDAIDIMLTNQTIQTPEVRPVGCSIRKK
;
A
#
# COMPACT_ATOMS: atom_id res chain seq x y z
N MET A 1 -47.07 -22.06 -40.56
CA MET A 1 -46.93 -21.98 -39.06
C MET A 1 -45.54 -21.46 -38.78
N ASN A 2 -45.39 -20.12 -38.65
CA ASN A 2 -44.10 -19.44 -38.41
C ASN A 2 -43.87 -19.32 -36.90
N ARG A 3 -42.84 -20.01 -36.40
CA ARG A 3 -42.40 -19.86 -35.00
C ARG A 3 -41.24 -18.86 -35.01
N ASN A 4 -41.54 -17.63 -34.66
CA ASN A 4 -40.51 -16.61 -34.41
C ASN A 4 -39.75 -16.96 -33.12
N LEU A 5 -38.49 -17.39 -33.24
CA LEU A 5 -37.57 -17.53 -32.13
C LEU A 5 -36.99 -16.16 -31.82
N ILE A 6 -37.50 -15.52 -30.76
CA ILE A 6 -36.91 -14.29 -30.21
C ILE A 6 -35.70 -14.71 -29.39
N ALA A 7 -34.49 -14.49 -29.90
CA ALA A 7 -33.25 -14.67 -29.16
C ALA A 7 -33.09 -13.48 -28.19
N LEU A 8 -33.28 -13.75 -26.90
CA LEU A 8 -33.01 -12.77 -25.81
C LEU A 8 -31.50 -12.67 -25.63
N ILE A 9 -30.89 -11.65 -26.20
CA ILE A 9 -29.47 -11.35 -25.95
C ILE A 9 -29.36 -10.72 -24.56
N LEU A 10 -28.93 -11.51 -23.58
CA LEU A 10 -28.62 -11.07 -22.24
C LEU A 10 -27.28 -10.27 -22.27
N CYS A 11 -27.39 -8.95 -22.34
CA CYS A 11 -26.22 -8.07 -22.26
C CYS A 11 -25.71 -8.06 -20.82
N MET A 12 -24.74 -8.93 -20.52
CA MET A 12 -24.00 -8.88 -19.24
C MET A 12 -23.15 -7.60 -19.24
N GLY A 13 -23.65 -6.54 -18.63
CA GLY A 13 -22.88 -5.33 -18.37
C GLY A 13 -21.73 -5.66 -17.44
N VAL A 14 -20.50 -5.64 -17.95
CA VAL A 14 -19.29 -5.69 -17.14
C VAL A 14 -19.21 -4.36 -16.37
N LEU A 15 -19.53 -4.39 -15.09
CA LEU A 15 -19.26 -3.25 -14.19
C LEU A 15 -17.74 -3.07 -14.11
N ALA A 16 -17.21 -2.11 -14.85
CA ALA A 16 -15.82 -1.69 -14.72
C ALA A 16 -15.65 -1.08 -13.32
N VAL A 17 -14.99 -1.79 -12.41
CA VAL A 17 -14.53 -1.23 -11.15
C VAL A 17 -13.48 -0.18 -11.53
N ASN A 18 -13.82 1.10 -11.38
CA ASN A 18 -12.87 2.19 -11.58
C ASN A 18 -11.81 2.13 -10.49
N ALA A 19 -10.66 1.54 -10.77
CA ALA A 19 -9.50 1.59 -9.89
C ALA A 19 -9.02 3.05 -9.78
N GLN A 20 -8.83 3.53 -8.55
CA GLN A 20 -8.34 4.89 -8.30
C GLN A 20 -6.95 5.05 -8.93
N SER A 21 -6.82 5.96 -9.90
CA SER A 21 -5.54 6.33 -10.48
C SER A 21 -4.69 7.11 -9.48
N VAL A 22 -3.41 6.79 -9.40
CA VAL A 22 -2.46 7.44 -8.51
C VAL A 22 -1.52 8.34 -9.34
N ALA A 23 -1.55 9.63 -9.04
CA ALA A 23 -0.60 10.56 -9.64
C ALA A 23 0.82 10.27 -9.16
N ASN A 24 1.83 10.49 -10.01
CA ASN A 24 3.20 10.39 -9.58
C ASN A 24 3.48 11.37 -8.44
N PHE A 25 4.26 10.95 -7.47
CA PHE A 25 4.72 11.77 -6.35
C PHE A 25 6.24 11.75 -6.28
N SER A 26 6.83 12.68 -5.55
CA SER A 26 8.25 12.67 -5.23
C SER A 26 8.43 13.02 -3.76
N LEU A 27 8.93 12.08 -2.97
CA LEU A 27 9.13 12.22 -1.54
C LEU A 27 10.58 11.91 -1.18
N THR A 28 11.12 12.60 -0.17
CA THR A 28 12.48 12.35 0.30
C THR A 28 12.57 11.05 1.08
N ASN A 29 13.44 10.15 0.67
CA ASN A 29 13.86 9.01 1.48
C ASN A 29 14.81 9.50 2.56
N VAL A 30 14.38 9.45 3.81
CA VAL A 30 15.18 9.97 4.95
C VAL A 30 16.45 9.16 5.21
N ILE A 31 16.55 7.91 4.71
CA ILE A 31 17.72 7.05 4.89
C ILE A 31 18.87 7.49 3.97
N THR A 32 18.53 7.87 2.72
CA THR A 32 19.54 8.20 1.66
C THR A 32 19.61 9.69 1.37
N GLY A 33 18.61 10.48 1.77
CA GLY A 33 18.46 11.89 1.39
C GLY A 33 17.96 12.09 -0.06
N SER A 34 17.78 11.02 -0.83
CA SER A 34 17.39 11.09 -2.25
C SER A 34 15.87 11.08 -2.43
N PRO A 35 15.34 11.72 -3.48
CA PRO A 35 13.93 11.63 -3.82
C PRO A 35 13.59 10.23 -4.34
N VAL A 36 12.39 9.76 -4.01
CA VAL A 36 11.78 8.52 -4.53
C VAL A 36 10.40 8.85 -5.08
N SER A 37 10.10 8.32 -6.25
CA SER A 37 8.84 8.51 -6.96
C SER A 37 8.36 7.17 -7.54
N LEU A 38 7.14 7.12 -8.08
CA LEU A 38 6.66 5.94 -8.82
C LEU A 38 7.48 5.70 -10.09
N ASP A 39 8.04 6.76 -10.72
CA ASP A 39 8.92 6.63 -11.89
C ASP A 39 10.25 5.92 -11.57
N THR A 40 10.60 5.78 -10.29
CA THR A 40 11.76 4.98 -9.86
C THR A 40 11.54 3.47 -10.13
N TYR A 41 10.27 3.06 -10.34
CA TYR A 41 9.85 1.65 -10.47
C TYR A 41 9.15 1.34 -11.81
N PRO A 42 9.74 1.69 -12.96
CA PRO A 42 9.05 1.57 -14.26
C PRO A 42 8.79 0.12 -14.68
N SER A 43 9.65 -0.80 -14.23
CA SER A 43 9.60 -2.23 -14.63
C SER A 43 8.92 -3.13 -13.59
N CYS A 44 8.54 -2.61 -12.43
CA CYS A 44 7.87 -3.40 -11.40
C CYS A 44 6.41 -3.66 -11.78
N SER A 45 5.86 -4.80 -11.37
CA SER A 45 4.44 -5.15 -11.59
C SER A 45 3.51 -4.27 -10.75
N GLY A 46 4.02 -3.73 -9.64
CA GLY A 46 3.31 -2.84 -8.75
C GLY A 46 4.21 -2.29 -7.65
N VAL A 47 3.64 -1.51 -6.75
CA VAL A 47 4.31 -0.93 -5.58
C VAL A 47 3.39 -1.06 -4.38
N VAL A 48 3.92 -1.48 -3.24
CA VAL A 48 3.23 -1.39 -1.95
C VAL A 48 3.63 -0.10 -1.25
N ILE A 49 2.65 0.69 -0.84
CA ILE A 49 2.81 1.82 0.06
C ILE A 49 2.26 1.42 1.42
N VAL A 50 3.05 1.58 2.49
CA VAL A 50 2.60 1.40 3.86
C VAL A 50 2.76 2.71 4.61
N PHE A 51 1.66 3.33 4.99
CA PHE A 51 1.69 4.46 5.91
C PHE A 51 2.08 3.96 7.29
N THR A 52 3.08 4.59 7.90
CA THR A 52 3.71 4.16 9.15
C THR A 52 4.01 5.35 10.06
N SER A 53 4.25 5.09 11.33
CA SER A 53 4.59 6.08 12.34
C SER A 53 5.60 5.50 13.34
N ASN A 54 6.58 6.28 13.74
CA ASN A 54 7.56 5.85 14.74
C ASN A 54 6.96 5.61 16.13
N ALA A 55 5.88 6.34 16.45
CA ALA A 55 5.24 6.35 17.75
C ALA A 55 4.08 5.36 17.86
N CYS A 56 3.68 4.71 16.78
CA CYS A 56 2.55 3.80 16.81
C CYS A 56 2.96 2.36 17.17
N ALA A 57 2.37 1.82 18.23
CA ALA A 57 2.66 0.45 18.67
C ALA A 57 2.28 -0.61 17.61
N TYR A 58 1.24 -0.35 16.82
CA TYR A 58 0.85 -1.26 15.75
C TYR A 58 1.91 -1.37 14.65
N ASP A 59 2.64 -0.30 14.33
CA ASP A 59 3.75 -0.35 13.38
C ASP A 59 4.88 -1.26 13.89
N GLU A 60 5.12 -1.26 15.21
CA GLU A 60 6.09 -2.16 15.85
C GLU A 60 5.69 -3.63 15.65
N TYR A 61 4.42 -3.97 15.87
CA TYR A 61 3.91 -5.34 15.71
C TYR A 61 4.03 -5.84 14.27
N TYR A 62 3.84 -4.96 13.28
CA TYR A 62 3.89 -5.32 11.87
C TYR A 62 5.28 -5.28 11.25
N ARG A 63 6.27 -4.70 11.89
CA ARG A 63 7.61 -4.45 11.32
C ARG A 63 8.24 -5.68 10.67
N LYS A 64 8.30 -6.80 11.39
CA LYS A 64 8.89 -8.03 10.88
C LYS A 64 8.17 -8.55 9.65
N ARG A 65 6.83 -8.45 9.63
CA ARG A 65 6.00 -8.89 8.50
C ARG A 65 6.19 -8.00 7.27
N ILE A 66 6.24 -6.69 7.46
CA ILE A 66 6.53 -5.74 6.38
C ILE A 66 7.93 -5.98 5.82
N THR A 67 8.92 -6.23 6.66
CA THR A 67 10.29 -6.55 6.22
C THR A 67 10.32 -7.86 5.43
N ALA A 68 9.61 -8.89 5.89
CA ALA A 68 9.51 -10.17 5.18
C ALA A 68 8.85 -10.00 3.80
N LEU A 69 7.72 -9.28 3.74
CA LEU A 69 7.06 -8.95 2.48
C LEU A 69 8.00 -8.19 1.53
N SER A 70 8.71 -7.18 2.05
CA SER A 70 9.66 -6.42 1.24
C SER A 70 10.77 -7.29 0.65
N SER A 71 11.27 -8.28 1.41
CA SER A 71 12.30 -9.20 0.92
C SER A 71 11.74 -10.21 -0.08
N GLU A 72 10.51 -10.70 0.14
CA GLU A 72 9.86 -11.69 -0.73
C GLU A 72 9.52 -11.13 -2.12
N TYR A 73 9.10 -9.85 -2.16
CA TYR A 73 8.57 -9.25 -3.39
C TYR A 73 9.46 -8.15 -4.00
N GLN A 74 10.66 -7.90 -3.46
CA GLN A 74 11.51 -6.74 -3.79
C GLN A 74 11.68 -6.47 -5.29
N ASP A 75 11.80 -7.54 -6.11
CA ASP A 75 12.08 -7.42 -7.55
C ASP A 75 10.83 -7.15 -8.39
N LYS A 76 9.65 -7.43 -7.87
CA LYS A 76 8.37 -7.33 -8.59
C LYS A 76 7.43 -6.27 -8.01
N VAL A 77 7.41 -6.16 -6.69
CA VAL A 77 6.48 -5.28 -5.95
C VAL A 77 7.22 -4.68 -4.75
N PRO A 78 8.08 -3.67 -4.98
CA PRO A 78 8.81 -3.01 -3.89
C PRO A 78 7.86 -2.38 -2.88
N VAL A 79 8.31 -2.33 -1.62
CA VAL A 79 7.59 -1.73 -0.49
C VAL A 79 8.19 -0.37 -0.18
N LEU A 80 7.35 0.64 0.00
CA LEU A 80 7.70 2.00 0.44
C LEU A 80 7.00 2.28 1.78
N LEU A 81 7.75 2.70 2.77
CA LEU A 81 7.22 3.19 4.05
C LEU A 81 7.01 4.69 3.95
N ILE A 82 5.82 5.18 4.32
CA ILE A 82 5.46 6.60 4.25
C ILE A 82 5.09 7.11 5.63
N ASN A 83 5.77 8.18 6.07
CA ASN A 83 5.41 8.86 7.31
C ASN A 83 4.83 10.23 7.02
N SER A 84 3.53 10.37 7.24
CA SER A 84 2.75 11.60 7.05
C SER A 84 2.39 12.29 8.37
N SER A 85 2.94 11.82 9.49
CA SER A 85 2.70 12.48 10.78
C SER A 85 3.39 13.84 10.84
N VAL A 86 2.66 14.83 11.34
CA VAL A 86 3.15 16.22 11.58
C VAL A 86 3.51 16.46 13.01
N ASP A 87 3.46 15.44 13.85
CA ASP A 87 3.88 15.52 15.24
C ASP A 87 5.40 15.77 15.32
N PRO A 88 5.90 16.67 16.18
CA PRO A 88 7.35 16.92 16.33
C PRO A 88 8.18 15.67 16.62
N ILE A 89 7.62 14.68 17.32
CA ILE A 89 8.29 13.40 17.59
C ILE A 89 8.54 12.58 16.30
N GLU A 90 7.83 12.89 15.23
CA GLU A 90 7.94 12.27 13.90
C GLU A 90 8.74 13.13 12.91
N SER A 91 9.55 14.08 13.40
CA SER A 91 10.43 14.90 12.52
C SER A 91 11.33 14.03 11.65
N ASN A 92 11.83 14.57 10.55
CA ASN A 92 12.75 13.86 9.64
C ASN A 92 13.97 13.30 10.40
N ASP A 93 14.54 14.05 11.34
CA ASP A 93 15.66 13.60 12.17
C ASP A 93 15.28 12.41 13.05
N ASN A 94 14.06 12.40 13.59
CA ASN A 94 13.56 11.27 14.37
C ASN A 94 13.28 10.05 13.49
N MET A 95 12.82 10.26 12.25
CA MET A 95 12.67 9.19 11.26
C MET A 95 14.03 8.58 10.91
N VAL A 96 15.07 9.41 10.68
CA VAL A 96 16.45 8.95 10.41
C VAL A 96 16.95 8.10 11.57
N ARG A 97 16.87 8.62 12.81
CA ARG A 97 17.31 7.89 14.00
C ARG A 97 16.59 6.54 14.14
N LYS A 98 15.27 6.54 13.95
CA LYS A 98 14.47 5.31 14.03
C LYS A 98 14.88 4.32 12.95
N ALA A 99 15.05 4.77 11.72
CA ALA A 99 15.50 3.94 10.60
C ALA A 99 16.86 3.29 10.89
N GLN A 100 17.81 4.04 11.42
CA GLN A 100 19.14 3.55 11.82
C GLN A 100 19.06 2.52 12.94
N GLN A 101 18.31 2.82 14.02
CA GLN A 101 18.09 1.91 15.15
C GLN A 101 17.50 0.56 14.71
N LEU A 102 16.62 0.59 13.71
CA LEU A 102 15.93 -0.59 13.20
C LEU A 102 16.69 -1.29 12.08
N GLY A 103 17.76 -0.68 11.55
CA GLY A 103 18.47 -1.18 10.38
C GLY A 103 17.57 -1.31 9.15
N LEU A 104 16.65 -0.35 8.94
CA LEU A 104 15.67 -0.42 7.85
C LEU A 104 16.39 -0.47 6.51
N LYS A 105 15.99 -1.43 5.66
CA LYS A 105 16.44 -1.58 4.27
C LYS A 105 15.40 -1.11 3.26
N VAL A 106 14.17 -0.89 3.73
CA VAL A 106 13.03 -0.41 2.94
C VAL A 106 13.08 1.11 2.86
N PRO A 107 12.83 1.75 1.70
CA PRO A 107 12.77 3.21 1.61
C PRO A 107 11.76 3.78 2.62
N TYR A 108 12.18 4.78 3.39
CA TYR A 108 11.36 5.45 4.40
C TYR A 108 11.18 6.91 4.02
N LEU A 109 9.99 7.27 3.55
CA LEU A 109 9.69 8.51 2.87
C LEU A 109 8.92 9.48 3.77
N ALA A 110 9.29 10.75 3.72
CA ALA A 110 8.66 11.82 4.48
C ALA A 110 7.58 12.51 3.63
N ASP A 111 6.30 12.34 3.99
CA ASP A 111 5.13 13.01 3.39
C ASP A 111 4.59 14.06 4.38
N LYS A 112 5.43 15.06 4.74
CA LYS A 112 5.11 16.05 5.79
C LYS A 112 4.07 17.08 5.36
N ASP A 113 3.85 17.22 4.05
CA ASP A 113 2.75 18.01 3.50
C ASP A 113 1.42 17.26 3.50
N GLN A 114 1.45 15.94 3.78
CA GLN A 114 0.31 15.05 3.76
C GLN A 114 -0.37 14.94 2.38
N THR A 115 0.33 15.30 1.32
CA THR A 115 -0.22 15.29 -0.03
C THR A 115 -0.53 13.87 -0.50
N LEU A 116 0.41 12.94 -0.31
CA LEU A 116 0.21 11.55 -0.69
C LEU A 116 -0.84 10.87 0.21
N MET A 117 -0.77 11.12 1.53
CA MET A 117 -1.77 10.62 2.48
C MET A 117 -3.18 11.04 2.10
N GLN A 118 -3.39 12.33 1.76
CA GLN A 118 -4.71 12.85 1.38
C GLN A 118 -5.17 12.27 0.04
N SER A 119 -4.28 12.17 -0.95
CA SER A 119 -4.61 11.65 -2.28
C SER A 119 -5.05 10.18 -2.25
N LEU A 120 -4.43 9.37 -1.38
CA LEU A 120 -4.79 7.96 -1.20
C LEU A 120 -5.91 7.75 -0.18
N GLY A 121 -6.25 8.76 0.61
CA GLY A 121 -7.26 8.64 1.65
C GLY A 121 -6.80 7.82 2.87
N ALA A 122 -5.48 7.80 3.16
CA ALA A 122 -4.98 7.08 4.32
C ALA A 122 -5.42 7.73 5.63
N THR A 123 -5.80 6.90 6.61
CA THR A 123 -6.35 7.34 7.90
C THR A 123 -5.68 6.72 9.11
N LYS A 124 -4.94 5.63 8.89
CA LYS A 124 -4.33 4.83 9.95
C LYS A 124 -2.85 4.53 9.67
N THR A 125 -2.13 4.19 10.72
CA THR A 125 -0.79 3.57 10.67
C THR A 125 -0.78 2.31 11.54
N PRO A 126 -0.37 1.13 10.99
CA PRO A 126 -0.10 0.93 9.56
C PRO A 126 -1.38 0.83 8.72
N GLN A 127 -1.32 1.36 7.50
CA GLN A 127 -2.33 1.12 6.46
C GLN A 127 -1.60 0.88 5.14
N ALA A 128 -1.95 -0.21 4.45
CA ALA A 128 -1.32 -0.61 3.21
C ALA A 128 -2.15 -0.22 1.99
N PHE A 129 -1.46 0.15 0.90
CA PHE A 129 -2.02 0.34 -0.44
C PHE A 129 -1.17 -0.47 -1.41
N LEU A 130 -1.80 -1.32 -2.21
CA LEU A 130 -1.15 -2.01 -3.32
C LEU A 130 -1.51 -1.28 -4.60
N LEU A 131 -0.50 -0.81 -5.30
CA LEU A 131 -0.62 -0.16 -6.60
C LEU A 131 -0.22 -1.14 -7.70
N ARG A 132 -1.07 -1.31 -8.71
CA ARG A 132 -0.73 -2.02 -9.95
C ARG A 132 -0.08 -1.04 -10.92
N ASN A 133 1.00 -1.47 -11.54
CA ASN A 133 1.63 -0.75 -12.65
C ASN A 133 1.10 -1.28 -13.99
N SER A 134 0.57 -0.39 -14.80
CA SER A 134 0.09 -0.66 -16.15
C SER A 134 0.80 0.28 -17.13
N GLY A 135 2.04 -0.08 -17.51
CA GLY A 135 2.85 0.73 -18.43
C GLY A 135 3.21 2.11 -17.89
N GLY A 136 3.58 2.23 -16.62
CA GLY A 136 3.93 3.47 -15.95
C GLY A 136 2.73 4.22 -15.34
N LYS A 137 1.52 3.72 -15.53
CA LYS A 137 0.32 4.24 -14.87
C LYS A 137 -0.02 3.38 -13.68
N PHE A 138 -0.07 3.98 -12.51
CA PHE A 138 -0.35 3.29 -11.27
C PHE A 138 -1.80 3.49 -10.83
N SER A 139 -2.43 2.41 -10.35
CA SER A 139 -3.78 2.44 -9.80
C SER A 139 -3.87 1.59 -8.54
N VAL A 140 -4.67 2.04 -7.56
CA VAL A 140 -4.91 1.28 -6.33
C VAL A 140 -5.76 0.06 -6.66
N VAL A 141 -5.26 -1.13 -6.30
CA VAL A 141 -5.98 -2.40 -6.45
C VAL A 141 -6.31 -3.06 -5.11
N TYR A 142 -5.65 -2.61 -4.04
CA TYR A 142 -5.97 -2.98 -2.66
C TYR A 142 -5.64 -1.83 -1.72
N ASN A 143 -6.47 -1.61 -0.68
CA ASN A 143 -6.16 -0.74 0.43
C ASN A 143 -6.66 -1.32 1.75
N GLY A 144 -5.90 -1.13 2.85
CA GLY A 144 -6.37 -1.49 4.18
C GLY A 144 -5.38 -2.20 5.08
N ALA A 145 -5.87 -3.22 5.80
CA ALA A 145 -5.09 -3.98 6.76
C ALA A 145 -3.98 -4.82 6.09
N ILE A 146 -2.90 -5.09 6.82
CA ILE A 146 -1.84 -6.00 6.37
C ILE A 146 -2.31 -7.46 6.51
N ASP A 147 -2.90 -7.77 7.66
CA ASP A 147 -3.53 -9.05 7.97
C ASP A 147 -4.62 -8.87 9.05
N ASP A 148 -5.21 -9.97 9.52
CA ASP A 148 -6.31 -9.96 10.49
C ASP A 148 -5.86 -10.01 11.96
N ASN A 149 -4.53 -10.11 12.25
CA ASN A 149 -4.03 -10.16 13.63
C ASN A 149 -2.73 -9.39 13.82
N ALA A 150 -2.83 -8.14 14.29
CA ALA A 150 -1.68 -7.29 14.49
C ALA A 150 -0.71 -7.84 15.55
N GLN A 151 -1.23 -8.37 16.66
CA GLN A 151 -0.45 -8.67 17.86
C GLN A 151 0.17 -10.06 17.84
N VAL A 152 -0.54 -11.05 17.32
CA VAL A 152 -0.14 -12.47 17.38
C VAL A 152 0.04 -13.02 15.96
N PRO A 153 1.26 -12.95 15.38
CA PRO A 153 1.51 -13.40 14.02
C PRO A 153 1.18 -14.87 13.76
N SER A 154 1.28 -15.75 14.78
CA SER A 154 0.91 -17.17 14.66
C SER A 154 -0.59 -17.42 14.47
N ASP A 155 -1.41 -16.44 14.82
CA ASP A 155 -2.86 -16.55 14.78
C ASP A 155 -3.47 -15.84 13.55
N VAL A 156 -2.62 -15.38 12.64
CA VAL A 156 -3.06 -14.81 11.36
C VAL A 156 -3.73 -15.89 10.51
N ARG A 157 -4.97 -15.65 10.12
CA ARG A 157 -5.78 -16.52 9.24
C ARG A 157 -5.92 -15.93 7.83
N HIS A 158 -5.86 -14.60 7.73
CA HIS A 158 -6.00 -13.86 6.47
C HIS A 158 -4.85 -12.87 6.32
N ALA A 159 -3.93 -13.17 5.41
CA ALA A 159 -2.78 -12.32 5.08
C ALA A 159 -3.14 -11.34 3.94
N TYR A 160 -4.14 -10.49 4.16
CA TYR A 160 -4.82 -9.67 3.14
C TYR A 160 -3.89 -9.02 2.13
N LEU A 161 -2.83 -8.33 2.59
CA LEU A 161 -1.89 -7.65 1.69
C LEU A 161 -1.09 -8.67 0.87
N LYS A 162 -0.59 -9.73 1.49
CA LYS A 162 0.14 -10.79 0.78
C LYS A 162 -0.74 -11.45 -0.27
N ASP A 163 -1.95 -11.85 0.10
CA ASP A 163 -2.91 -12.48 -0.81
C ASP A 163 -3.24 -11.55 -1.99
N ALA A 164 -3.41 -10.24 -1.72
CA ALA A 164 -3.65 -9.26 -2.77
C ALA A 164 -2.46 -9.12 -3.74
N ILE A 165 -1.22 -9.16 -3.24
CA ILE A 165 -0.01 -9.14 -4.07
C ILE A 165 0.03 -10.39 -4.97
N ASP A 166 -0.16 -11.57 -4.40
CA ASP A 166 -0.10 -12.85 -5.13
C ASP A 166 -1.17 -12.90 -6.23
N ILE A 167 -2.41 -12.48 -5.93
CA ILE A 167 -3.51 -12.36 -6.91
C ILE A 167 -3.16 -11.35 -8.00
N MET A 168 -2.63 -10.18 -7.65
CA MET A 168 -2.22 -9.17 -8.63
C MET A 168 -1.15 -9.70 -9.58
N LEU A 169 -0.15 -10.42 -9.07
CA LEU A 169 0.94 -10.98 -9.86
C LEU A 169 0.49 -12.07 -10.83
N THR A 170 -0.64 -12.72 -10.58
CA THR A 170 -1.27 -13.67 -11.51
C THR A 170 -2.26 -13.01 -12.48
N ASN A 171 -2.34 -11.67 -12.49
CA ASN A 171 -3.30 -10.90 -13.29
C ASN A 171 -4.79 -11.22 -13.02
N GLN A 172 -5.07 -11.75 -11.85
CA GLN A 172 -6.44 -12.01 -11.42
C GLN A 172 -7.04 -10.76 -10.73
N THR A 173 -8.37 -10.77 -10.58
CA THR A 173 -9.12 -9.71 -9.90
C THR A 173 -9.12 -9.96 -8.39
N ILE A 174 -8.71 -8.98 -7.61
CA ILE A 174 -8.77 -9.02 -6.15
C ILE A 174 -10.23 -8.89 -5.74
N GLN A 175 -10.77 -9.92 -5.08
CA GLN A 175 -12.18 -9.97 -4.69
C GLN A 175 -12.49 -9.10 -3.47
N THR A 176 -11.50 -8.87 -2.61
CA THR A 176 -11.60 -8.02 -1.42
C THR A 176 -10.57 -6.87 -1.54
N PRO A 177 -10.89 -5.83 -2.35
CA PRO A 177 -9.94 -4.76 -2.63
C PRO A 177 -9.78 -3.78 -1.46
N GLU A 178 -10.65 -3.86 -0.46
CA GLU A 178 -10.63 -2.99 0.72
C GLU A 178 -10.90 -3.78 1.99
N VAL A 179 -10.02 -3.59 3.01
CA VAL A 179 -10.17 -4.16 4.35
C VAL A 179 -9.88 -3.07 5.37
N ARG A 180 -10.79 -2.87 6.34
CA ARG A 180 -10.63 -1.84 7.36
C ARG A 180 -9.29 -1.97 8.09
N PRO A 181 -8.41 -0.95 8.05
CA PRO A 181 -7.12 -1.00 8.74
C PRO A 181 -7.31 -0.81 10.24
N VAL A 182 -6.48 -1.52 11.02
CA VAL A 182 -6.38 -1.39 12.48
C VAL A 182 -5.03 -0.76 12.81
N GLY A 183 -5.07 0.34 13.59
CA GLY A 183 -3.85 1.09 13.91
C GLY A 183 -4.13 2.46 14.52
N CYS A 184 -3.08 3.26 14.65
CA CYS A 184 -3.14 4.63 15.15
C CYS A 184 -3.72 5.57 14.09
N SER A 185 -4.49 6.57 14.51
CA SER A 185 -5.03 7.56 13.57
C SER A 185 -3.95 8.52 13.09
N ILE A 186 -3.92 8.81 11.79
CA ILE A 186 -3.11 9.90 11.25
C ILE A 186 -3.84 11.21 11.53
N ARG A 187 -3.17 12.12 12.26
CA ARG A 187 -3.71 13.46 12.48
C ARG A 187 -3.51 14.28 11.21
N LYS A 188 -4.58 14.86 10.70
CA LYS A 188 -4.53 15.82 9.59
C LYS A 188 -4.01 17.17 10.08
N LYS A 189 -3.30 17.87 9.20
CA LYS A 189 -2.97 19.29 9.39
C LYS A 189 -4.22 20.13 9.47
#